data_ba8f900280ecb366d38670a846e7e09a
#
_entry.id   ba8f900280ecb366d38670a846e7e09a
#
_cell.length_a   1.000
_cell.length_b   1.000
_cell.length_c   1.000
_cell.angle_alpha   90.00
_cell.angle_beta   90.00
_cell.angle_gamma   90.00
#
_symmetry.space_group_name_H-M   'P 1'
#
loop_
_entity.id
_entity.type
_entity.pdbx_description
1 polymer ?
#
loop_
_entity_poly.entity_id
_entity_poly.type
_entity_poly.pdbx_seq_one_letter_code
_entity_poly.pdbx_strand_id
1 'polypeptide(L)'
;MLGAVTGCAPDTAPPRLGIERGPFGAHEQAVRACADGPTRPGIDVSFYQGVIDWPRVAASGEVAYAIVRIGDGLGEDDQFERNWAGARDAGLIRGAYQFFRTQRDPEEMAAIVVRKLGRLGPGDLPAVLDLEGASIQGQPANVVQDHARRWLQAVEAGTGKRPIIYTGYYVWRDEVNDPDFSQHPLWIAAYTDNCPLIPDTWPRWTFWQFTDSGRVPGIDGNVDQNRFNGDQAALEALAGMNAEPRYGARYVAQSYPLAAMPAVEVRQGEVLEGYFDLLNTGTAPWDDTVYLAPTPRDTPGPFACGDRWVSETRISRPATPAAPGETARFDLPMCASQVGETIQYFGMVRDDGAGNVRWFSDEGGPRDDLFAVKVNVLPGPDGGLEDAAVDAAVDAPDAEGPGLDVAVVDDAGAEDAFLETEDATRLGAGEGDPPQALDGPSGIASNGGCAQGPQGRAGVGSALLLLLMAGRRRRSPISACAPRTRR
;
A
#
# COMPACT_ATOMS: atom_id res chain seq x y z
N MET A 1 61.10 18.99 -27.83
CA MET A 1 59.74 19.22 -28.32
C MET A 1 58.80 18.68 -27.26
N LEU A 2 58.31 19.53 -26.41
CA LEU A 2 57.38 19.19 -25.33
C LEU A 2 55.95 19.36 -25.89
N GLY A 3 55.19 18.26 -25.87
CA GLY A 3 53.75 18.30 -26.17
C GLY A 3 52.96 18.60 -24.90
N ALA A 4 52.19 19.66 -24.93
CA ALA A 4 51.28 20.08 -23.87
C ALA A 4 50.00 19.22 -23.93
N VAL A 5 49.70 18.54 -22.80
CA VAL A 5 48.42 17.88 -22.55
C VAL A 5 47.46 18.92 -22.00
N THR A 6 46.44 19.29 -22.77
CA THR A 6 45.35 20.14 -22.31
C THR A 6 44.36 19.27 -21.51
N GLY A 7 44.32 19.47 -20.19
CA GLY A 7 43.31 18.93 -19.33
C GLY A 7 41.98 19.64 -19.50
N CYS A 8 40.88 18.86 -19.66
CA CYS A 8 39.52 19.38 -19.58
C CYS A 8 39.24 19.82 -18.14
N ALA A 9 38.80 21.05 -17.99
CA ALA A 9 38.28 21.57 -16.73
C ALA A 9 36.88 20.96 -16.46
N PRO A 10 36.51 20.75 -15.19
CA PRO A 10 35.17 20.27 -14.87
C PRO A 10 34.12 21.36 -15.12
N ASP A 11 33.02 20.96 -15.69
CA ASP A 11 31.82 21.78 -15.90
C ASP A 11 31.38 22.41 -14.57
N THR A 12 31.51 23.72 -14.50
CA THR A 12 30.95 24.50 -13.39
C THR A 12 29.47 24.67 -13.66
N ALA A 13 28.63 24.20 -12.74
CA ALA A 13 27.21 24.54 -12.71
C ALA A 13 27.00 26.03 -12.86
N PRO A 14 25.95 26.49 -13.59
CA PRO A 14 25.71 27.92 -13.78
C PRO A 14 25.49 28.59 -12.42
N PRO A 15 25.96 29.82 -12.25
CA PRO A 15 25.84 30.54 -11.00
C PRO A 15 24.35 30.75 -10.67
N ARG A 16 23.96 30.38 -9.46
CA ARG A 16 22.65 30.77 -8.91
C ARG A 16 22.63 32.31 -8.93
N LEU A 17 21.67 32.86 -9.67
CA LEU A 17 21.41 34.31 -9.64
C LEU A 17 21.04 34.68 -8.20
N GLY A 18 21.94 35.35 -7.52
CA GLY A 18 21.68 35.93 -6.22
C GLY A 18 20.58 37.00 -6.35
N ILE A 19 19.52 36.84 -5.58
CA ILE A 19 18.46 37.83 -5.46
C ILE A 19 19.07 39.03 -4.74
N GLU A 20 19.38 40.12 -5.48
CA GLU A 20 19.69 41.40 -4.87
C GLU A 20 18.42 41.94 -4.21
N ARG A 21 18.46 42.11 -2.90
CA ARG A 21 17.37 42.76 -2.14
C ARG A 21 17.39 44.26 -2.47
N GLY A 22 16.51 44.67 -3.38
CA GLY A 22 16.24 46.08 -3.64
C GLY A 22 15.47 46.72 -2.48
N PRO A 23 15.40 48.08 -2.45
CA PRO A 23 14.76 48.82 -1.36
C PRO A 23 13.25 48.63 -1.22
N PHE A 24 12.62 47.84 -2.06
CA PHE A 24 11.16 47.53 -2.05
C PHE A 24 10.80 46.10 -1.59
N GLY A 25 11.73 45.36 -0.97
CA GLY A 25 11.53 44.00 -0.57
C GLY A 25 11.83 42.98 -1.69
N ALA A 26 12.06 41.72 -1.33
CA ALA A 26 12.20 40.66 -2.32
C ALA A 26 10.80 40.34 -2.86
N HIS A 27 10.54 40.67 -4.11
CA HIS A 27 9.41 40.12 -4.82
C HIS A 27 9.82 38.74 -5.34
N GLU A 28 9.29 37.68 -4.76
CA GLU A 28 9.43 36.33 -5.28
C GLU A 28 8.81 36.27 -6.67
N GLN A 29 9.65 36.10 -7.69
CA GLN A 29 9.18 35.88 -9.05
C GLN A 29 8.75 34.42 -9.15
N ALA A 30 7.47 34.22 -9.47
CA ALA A 30 6.96 32.90 -9.84
C ALA A 30 7.85 32.28 -10.94
N VAL A 31 8.39 31.11 -10.68
CA VAL A 31 9.28 30.41 -11.61
C VAL A 31 8.45 29.49 -12.50
N ARG A 32 8.58 29.66 -13.83
CA ARG A 32 8.07 28.68 -14.78
C ARG A 32 9.02 27.51 -14.86
N ALA A 33 8.50 26.31 -14.59
CA ALA A 33 9.27 25.07 -14.63
C ALA A 33 8.83 24.21 -15.82
N CYS A 34 9.69 24.12 -16.83
CA CYS A 34 9.48 23.16 -17.92
C CYS A 34 9.84 21.74 -17.50
N ALA A 35 9.43 20.76 -18.31
CA ALA A 35 9.87 19.38 -18.11
C ALA A 35 11.39 19.28 -18.28
N ASP A 36 12.01 18.41 -17.49
CA ASP A 36 13.47 18.18 -17.54
C ASP A 36 13.88 17.36 -18.78
N GLY A 37 12.91 16.73 -19.45
CA GLY A 37 13.14 15.85 -20.60
C GLY A 37 11.83 15.32 -21.19
N PRO A 38 11.78 14.04 -21.61
CA PRO A 38 10.57 13.43 -22.12
C PRO A 38 9.47 13.39 -21.07
N THR A 39 8.21 13.44 -21.51
CA THR A 39 7.04 13.33 -20.63
C THR A 39 6.17 12.15 -21.02
N ARG A 40 5.38 11.64 -20.07
CA ARG A 40 4.38 10.59 -20.34
C ARG A 40 2.98 11.16 -20.12
N PRO A 41 2.05 10.91 -21.07
CA PRO A 41 0.68 11.38 -20.95
C PRO A 41 -0.12 10.52 -19.98
N GLY A 42 -1.06 11.12 -19.29
CA GLY A 42 -2.00 10.46 -18.42
C GLY A 42 -3.30 11.22 -18.30
N ILE A 43 -4.24 10.66 -17.58
CA ILE A 43 -5.54 11.26 -17.29
C ILE A 43 -5.85 11.18 -15.80
N ASP A 44 -6.74 12.05 -15.33
CA ASP A 44 -7.42 11.82 -14.07
C ASP A 44 -8.93 11.82 -14.27
N VAL A 45 -9.62 11.00 -13.47
CA VAL A 45 -11.03 10.67 -13.67
C VAL A 45 -11.76 10.52 -12.34
N SER A 46 -13.07 10.74 -12.39
CA SER A 46 -13.98 10.55 -11.28
C SER A 46 -15.32 10.00 -11.77
N PHE A 47 -16.37 10.05 -10.95
CA PHE A 47 -17.73 9.71 -11.40
C PHE A 47 -18.23 10.59 -12.55
N TYR A 48 -17.65 11.78 -12.76
CA TYR A 48 -18.06 12.69 -13.84
C TYR A 48 -17.88 12.11 -15.23
N GLN A 49 -16.90 11.22 -15.43
CA GLN A 49 -16.65 10.53 -16.69
C GLN A 49 -17.60 9.34 -16.92
N GLY A 50 -18.45 9.01 -15.93
CA GLY A 50 -19.39 7.90 -16.02
C GLY A 50 -18.72 6.55 -16.20
N VAL A 51 -19.23 5.75 -17.15
CA VAL A 51 -18.68 4.42 -17.44
C VAL A 51 -17.59 4.53 -18.49
N ILE A 52 -16.36 4.18 -18.11
CA ILE A 52 -15.17 4.25 -18.98
C ILE A 52 -14.93 2.88 -19.61
N ASP A 53 -14.63 2.88 -20.91
CA ASP A 53 -14.12 1.71 -21.66
C ASP A 53 -12.59 1.66 -21.56
N TRP A 54 -12.11 1.12 -20.42
CA TRP A 54 -10.68 1.05 -20.10
C TRP A 54 -9.84 0.31 -21.13
N PRO A 55 -10.28 -0.84 -21.72
CA PRO A 55 -9.59 -1.48 -22.83
C PRO A 55 -9.39 -0.54 -24.03
N ARG A 56 -10.38 0.28 -24.35
CA ARG A 56 -10.28 1.25 -25.45
C ARG A 56 -9.37 2.43 -25.10
N VAL A 57 -9.37 2.89 -23.83
CA VAL A 57 -8.41 3.90 -23.34
C VAL A 57 -6.99 3.39 -23.53
N ALA A 58 -6.68 2.20 -23.04
CA ALA A 58 -5.34 1.62 -23.15
C ALA A 58 -4.93 1.35 -24.60
N ALA A 59 -5.84 0.83 -25.42
CA ALA A 59 -5.58 0.54 -26.85
C ALA A 59 -5.33 1.80 -27.70
N SER A 60 -5.71 3.00 -27.22
CA SER A 60 -5.42 4.26 -27.92
C SER A 60 -3.92 4.57 -27.97
N GLY A 61 -3.15 4.11 -27.00
CA GLY A 61 -1.74 4.45 -26.82
C GLY A 61 -1.50 5.90 -26.36
N GLU A 62 -2.57 6.65 -26.11
CA GLU A 62 -2.52 8.08 -25.69
C GLU A 62 -2.37 8.25 -24.18
N VAL A 63 -2.55 7.18 -23.38
CA VAL A 63 -2.56 7.21 -21.93
C VAL A 63 -1.61 6.16 -21.38
N ALA A 64 -0.62 6.59 -20.60
CA ALA A 64 0.31 5.71 -19.89
C ALA A 64 -0.12 5.42 -18.45
N TYR A 65 -0.90 6.32 -17.83
CA TYR A 65 -1.38 6.18 -16.46
C TYR A 65 -2.72 6.89 -16.26
N ALA A 66 -3.47 6.45 -15.26
CA ALA A 66 -4.73 7.08 -14.85
C ALA A 66 -4.76 7.28 -13.34
N ILE A 67 -5.21 8.46 -12.88
CA ILE A 67 -5.40 8.77 -11.46
C ILE A 67 -6.90 8.86 -11.19
N VAL A 68 -7.42 8.01 -10.29
CA VAL A 68 -8.86 7.80 -10.07
C VAL A 68 -9.29 8.44 -8.76
N ARG A 69 -10.40 9.16 -8.75
CA ARG A 69 -10.92 9.76 -7.51
C ARG A 69 -11.44 8.70 -6.55
N ILE A 70 -10.94 8.71 -5.30
CA ILE A 70 -11.46 7.90 -4.19
C ILE A 70 -12.73 8.51 -3.63
N GLY A 71 -12.76 9.84 -3.51
CA GLY A 71 -13.88 10.56 -2.92
C GLY A 71 -13.61 12.04 -2.69
N ASP A 72 -14.56 12.69 -2.04
CA ASP A 72 -14.54 14.10 -1.65
C ASP A 72 -14.80 14.21 -0.14
N GLY A 73 -13.79 14.61 0.62
CA GLY A 73 -13.85 14.62 2.07
C GLY A 73 -14.15 13.21 2.60
N LEU A 74 -15.26 13.05 3.30
CA LEU A 74 -15.72 11.75 3.82
C LEU A 74 -16.66 11.00 2.86
N GLY A 75 -17.03 11.61 1.73
CA GLY A 75 -17.85 10.98 0.69
C GLY A 75 -17.00 10.15 -0.27
N GLU A 76 -17.44 8.93 -0.57
CA GLU A 76 -16.76 8.04 -1.51
C GLU A 76 -17.26 8.27 -2.95
N ASP A 77 -16.42 8.07 -3.95
CA ASP A 77 -16.78 8.14 -5.37
C ASP A 77 -17.37 6.80 -5.84
N ASP A 78 -18.62 6.82 -6.34
CA ASP A 78 -19.36 5.63 -6.74
C ASP A 78 -18.72 4.86 -7.91
N GLN A 79 -17.83 5.50 -8.69
CA GLN A 79 -17.12 4.86 -9.79
C GLN A 79 -15.69 4.39 -9.40
N PHE A 80 -15.26 4.65 -8.15
CA PHE A 80 -13.89 4.36 -7.75
C PHE A 80 -13.50 2.90 -8.00
N GLU A 81 -14.25 1.95 -7.46
CA GLU A 81 -13.91 0.52 -7.55
C GLU A 81 -13.83 0.04 -9.00
N ARG A 82 -14.78 0.49 -9.84
CA ARG A 82 -14.81 0.16 -11.27
C ARG A 82 -13.60 0.75 -11.99
N ASN A 83 -13.30 2.02 -11.74
CA ASN A 83 -12.20 2.71 -12.42
C ASN A 83 -10.85 2.18 -11.94
N TRP A 84 -10.71 1.92 -10.63
CA TRP A 84 -9.50 1.37 -10.03
C TRP A 84 -9.16 -0.03 -10.56
N ALA A 85 -10.15 -0.91 -10.65
CA ALA A 85 -9.98 -2.24 -11.26
C ALA A 85 -9.77 -2.15 -12.77
N GLY A 86 -10.58 -1.35 -13.47
CA GLY A 86 -10.54 -1.25 -14.93
C GLY A 86 -9.21 -0.71 -15.46
N ALA A 87 -8.61 0.29 -14.82
CA ALA A 87 -7.30 0.81 -15.20
C ALA A 87 -6.21 -0.27 -15.08
N ARG A 88 -6.20 -1.02 -13.95
CA ARG A 88 -5.28 -2.15 -13.77
C ARG A 88 -5.47 -3.24 -14.82
N ASP A 89 -6.71 -3.68 -15.01
CA ASP A 89 -7.04 -4.80 -15.90
C ASP A 89 -6.75 -4.46 -17.38
N ALA A 90 -6.74 -3.16 -17.71
CA ALA A 90 -6.29 -2.64 -19.00
C ALA A 90 -4.77 -2.46 -19.11
N GLY A 91 -4.00 -2.74 -18.05
CA GLY A 91 -2.54 -2.65 -18.06
C GLY A 91 -1.98 -1.24 -17.90
N LEU A 92 -2.79 -0.27 -17.46
CA LEU A 92 -2.32 1.09 -17.16
C LEU A 92 -1.69 1.16 -15.78
N ILE A 93 -0.66 1.99 -15.64
CA ILE A 93 -0.22 2.45 -14.32
C ILE A 93 -1.36 3.27 -13.72
N ARG A 94 -1.70 3.02 -12.46
CA ARG A 94 -2.84 3.68 -11.82
C ARG A 94 -2.42 4.42 -10.56
N GLY A 95 -3.13 5.50 -10.27
CA GLY A 95 -3.04 6.26 -9.03
C GLY A 95 -4.44 6.57 -8.52
N ALA A 96 -4.51 7.12 -7.31
CA ALA A 96 -5.79 7.51 -6.74
C ALA A 96 -5.67 8.81 -5.96
N TYR A 97 -6.72 9.66 -6.03
CA TYR A 97 -6.76 10.92 -5.32
C TYR A 97 -8.00 11.07 -4.44
N GLN A 98 -7.85 11.80 -3.35
CA GLN A 98 -8.95 12.24 -2.51
C GLN A 98 -9.01 13.77 -2.52
N PHE A 99 -10.18 14.32 -2.89
CA PHE A 99 -10.45 15.74 -2.75
C PHE A 99 -10.48 16.09 -1.26
N PHE A 100 -9.55 16.92 -0.84
CA PHE A 100 -9.37 17.25 0.56
C PHE A 100 -10.42 18.26 1.05
N ARG A 101 -10.87 18.11 2.29
CA ARG A 101 -11.78 19.03 2.95
C ARG A 101 -11.23 19.42 4.30
N THR A 102 -10.58 20.57 4.40
CA THR A 102 -9.96 21.05 5.67
C THR A 102 -10.94 21.12 6.84
N GLN A 103 -12.25 21.21 6.56
CA GLN A 103 -13.31 21.24 7.58
C GLN A 103 -13.65 19.83 8.14
N ARG A 104 -13.02 18.78 7.62
CA ARG A 104 -13.21 17.40 8.06
C ARG A 104 -12.00 16.91 8.81
N ASP A 105 -12.20 15.88 9.61
CA ASP A 105 -11.11 15.22 10.31
C ASP A 105 -10.15 14.55 9.31
N PRO A 106 -8.85 14.89 9.32
CA PRO A 106 -7.90 14.38 8.34
C PRO A 106 -7.59 12.89 8.50
N GLU A 107 -7.67 12.34 9.71
CA GLU A 107 -7.46 10.91 9.95
C GLU A 107 -8.65 10.10 9.47
N GLU A 108 -9.88 10.58 9.63
CA GLU A 108 -11.07 9.91 9.06
C GLU A 108 -11.01 9.89 7.54
N MET A 109 -10.61 11.00 6.90
CA MET A 109 -10.38 11.03 5.45
C MET A 109 -9.26 10.07 5.02
N ALA A 110 -8.13 10.09 5.72
CA ALA A 110 -7.01 9.19 5.45
C ALA A 110 -7.39 7.71 5.60
N ALA A 111 -8.22 7.39 6.61
CA ALA A 111 -8.70 6.02 6.83
C ALA A 111 -9.52 5.49 5.65
N ILE A 112 -10.28 6.35 4.95
CA ILE A 112 -10.98 5.98 3.70
C ILE A 112 -9.96 5.59 2.64
N VAL A 113 -8.93 6.41 2.43
CA VAL A 113 -7.87 6.14 1.44
C VAL A 113 -7.16 4.83 1.75
N VAL A 114 -6.73 4.64 2.99
CA VAL A 114 -6.03 3.42 3.43
C VAL A 114 -6.91 2.19 3.29
N ARG A 115 -8.20 2.28 3.65
CA ARG A 115 -9.15 1.17 3.50
C ARG A 115 -9.35 0.79 2.02
N LYS A 116 -9.45 1.77 1.13
CA LYS A 116 -9.68 1.56 -0.31
C LYS A 116 -8.46 1.02 -1.04
N LEU A 117 -7.29 1.52 -0.73
CA LEU A 117 -6.07 1.20 -1.45
C LEU A 117 -5.28 0.04 -0.84
N GLY A 118 -5.34 -0.12 0.49
CA GLY A 118 -4.43 -1.02 1.20
C GLY A 118 -2.96 -0.65 0.98
N ARG A 119 -2.08 -1.63 1.04
CA ARG A 119 -0.66 -1.47 0.67
C ARG A 119 -0.55 -1.36 -0.85
N LEU A 120 0.03 -0.27 -1.33
CA LEU A 120 0.26 -0.07 -2.76
C LEU A 120 1.40 -0.96 -3.27
N GLY A 121 1.11 -1.69 -4.34
CA GLY A 121 2.04 -2.60 -4.99
C GLY A 121 2.73 -2.02 -6.23
N PRO A 122 3.41 -2.89 -7.01
CA PRO A 122 3.93 -2.54 -8.32
C PRO A 122 2.80 -2.15 -9.29
N GLY A 123 2.99 -1.06 -10.03
CA GLY A 123 1.99 -0.51 -10.94
C GLY A 123 1.04 0.50 -10.30
N ASP A 124 1.05 0.64 -8.97
CA ASP A 124 0.29 1.65 -8.26
C ASP A 124 1.15 2.89 -7.98
N LEU A 125 0.71 4.07 -8.38
CA LEU A 125 1.31 5.35 -7.99
C LEU A 125 1.00 5.65 -6.52
N PRO A 126 1.79 6.50 -5.85
CA PRO A 126 1.41 7.02 -4.54
C PRO A 126 0.03 7.68 -4.57
N ALA A 127 -0.71 7.60 -3.45
CA ALA A 127 -1.97 8.30 -3.28
C ALA A 127 -1.79 9.82 -3.36
N VAL A 128 -2.82 10.54 -3.77
CA VAL A 128 -2.76 11.99 -3.97
C VAL A 128 -3.67 12.71 -2.98
N LEU A 129 -3.11 13.69 -2.29
CA LEU A 129 -3.85 14.72 -1.57
C LEU A 129 -4.21 15.82 -2.57
N ASP A 130 -5.50 15.98 -2.87
CA ASP A 130 -6.00 17.03 -3.76
C ASP A 130 -6.39 18.26 -2.94
N LEU A 131 -5.48 19.25 -2.94
CA LEU A 131 -5.57 20.46 -2.13
C LEU A 131 -5.79 21.70 -3.01
N GLU A 132 -7.05 22.09 -3.17
CA GLU A 132 -7.50 23.21 -4.01
C GLU A 132 -8.14 24.33 -3.18
N GLY A 133 -8.44 25.48 -3.82
CA GLY A 133 -9.13 26.58 -3.16
C GLY A 133 -10.46 26.20 -2.54
N ALA A 134 -11.23 25.30 -3.18
CA ALA A 134 -12.48 24.77 -2.63
C ALA A 134 -12.27 23.85 -1.40
N SER A 135 -11.09 23.26 -1.25
CA SER A 135 -10.71 22.45 -0.08
C SER A 135 -10.47 23.31 1.17
N ILE A 136 -10.00 24.51 0.96
CA ILE A 136 -9.44 25.39 2.01
C ILE A 136 -10.48 26.36 2.54
N GLN A 137 -11.18 27.05 1.69
CA GLN A 137 -12.21 28.08 1.89
C GLN A 137 -12.32 28.67 3.31
N GLY A 138 -11.53 29.73 3.55
CA GLY A 138 -11.59 30.52 4.79
C GLY A 138 -10.97 29.85 6.02
N GLN A 139 -10.26 28.74 5.85
CA GLN A 139 -9.48 28.13 6.91
C GLN A 139 -8.13 28.82 7.05
N PRO A 140 -7.65 29.05 8.29
CA PRO A 140 -6.31 29.58 8.52
C PRO A 140 -5.23 28.65 7.96
N ALA A 141 -4.17 29.20 7.39
CA ALA A 141 -3.08 28.43 6.77
C ALA A 141 -2.48 27.35 7.70
N ASN A 142 -2.29 27.67 8.98
CA ASN A 142 -1.77 26.70 9.96
C ASN A 142 -2.70 25.52 10.19
N VAL A 143 -4.02 25.70 10.06
CA VAL A 143 -5.00 24.59 10.15
C VAL A 143 -4.92 23.72 8.90
N VAL A 144 -4.84 24.34 7.72
CA VAL A 144 -4.66 23.63 6.45
C VAL A 144 -3.39 22.80 6.47
N GLN A 145 -2.28 23.39 6.90
CA GLN A 145 -0.97 22.75 7.01
C GLN A 145 -0.99 21.57 7.99
N ASP A 146 -1.58 21.76 9.18
CA ASP A 146 -1.68 20.68 10.20
C ASP A 146 -2.50 19.51 9.67
N HIS A 147 -3.70 19.77 9.16
CA HIS A 147 -4.58 18.73 8.65
C HIS A 147 -3.97 18.00 7.43
N ALA A 148 -3.31 18.74 6.53
CA ALA A 148 -2.62 18.13 5.40
C ALA A 148 -1.49 17.20 5.86
N ARG A 149 -0.65 17.62 6.84
CA ARG A 149 0.43 16.76 7.39
C ARG A 149 -0.11 15.49 8.01
N ARG A 150 -1.16 15.59 8.82
CA ARG A 150 -1.77 14.43 9.48
C ARG A 150 -2.31 13.43 8.47
N TRP A 151 -3.02 13.92 7.45
CA TRP A 151 -3.49 13.08 6.34
C TRP A 151 -2.33 12.41 5.61
N LEU A 152 -1.30 13.18 5.20
CA LEU A 152 -0.14 12.67 4.47
C LEU A 152 0.60 11.58 5.26
N GLN A 153 0.83 11.78 6.56
CA GLN A 153 1.47 10.82 7.44
C GLN A 153 0.66 9.53 7.58
N ALA A 154 -0.65 9.64 7.82
CA ALA A 154 -1.53 8.49 7.96
C ALA A 154 -1.61 7.65 6.67
N VAL A 155 -1.70 8.32 5.52
CA VAL A 155 -1.76 7.64 4.21
C VAL A 155 -0.41 7.02 3.85
N GLU A 156 0.72 7.69 4.10
CA GLU A 156 2.06 7.11 3.89
C GLU A 156 2.25 5.85 4.73
N ALA A 157 1.90 5.91 6.01
CA ALA A 157 1.99 4.76 6.91
C ALA A 157 1.10 3.59 6.48
N GLY A 158 -0.13 3.87 6.05
CA GLY A 158 -1.09 2.86 5.63
C GLY A 158 -0.79 2.24 4.28
N THR A 159 -0.42 3.07 3.28
CA THR A 159 -0.22 2.62 1.90
C THR A 159 1.22 2.18 1.59
N GLY A 160 2.20 2.66 2.38
CA GLY A 160 3.63 2.35 2.21
C GLY A 160 4.34 3.18 1.15
N LYS A 161 3.67 4.16 0.55
CA LYS A 161 4.26 5.09 -0.41
C LYS A 161 4.01 6.53 0.02
N ARG A 162 5.01 7.40 -0.16
CA ARG A 162 4.91 8.83 0.16
C ARG A 162 3.90 9.50 -0.76
N PRO A 163 2.82 10.10 -0.24
CA PRO A 163 1.77 10.69 -1.07
C PRO A 163 2.23 11.87 -1.91
N ILE A 164 1.53 12.09 -3.01
CA ILE A 164 1.68 13.23 -3.92
C ILE A 164 0.76 14.36 -3.42
N ILE A 165 1.16 15.61 -3.63
CA ILE A 165 0.29 16.78 -3.40
C ILE A 165 -0.11 17.34 -4.74
N TYR A 166 -1.44 17.42 -5.00
CA TYR A 166 -2.01 18.17 -6.10
C TYR A 166 -2.45 19.55 -5.61
N THR A 167 -2.10 20.59 -6.35
CA THR A 167 -2.49 21.96 -6.03
C THR A 167 -2.30 22.91 -7.23
N GLY A 168 -2.91 24.09 -7.15
CA GLY A 168 -2.63 25.23 -8.03
C GLY A 168 -1.58 26.17 -7.44
N TYR A 169 -0.81 26.85 -8.32
CA TYR A 169 0.23 27.79 -7.90
C TYR A 169 -0.27 28.86 -6.91
N TYR A 170 -1.41 29.51 -7.22
CA TYR A 170 -1.95 30.59 -6.38
C TYR A 170 -2.52 30.08 -5.06
N VAL A 171 -3.17 28.90 -5.09
CA VAL A 171 -3.69 28.25 -3.87
C VAL A 171 -2.55 27.97 -2.90
N TRP A 172 -1.47 27.38 -3.40
CA TRP A 172 -0.33 27.08 -2.54
C TRP A 172 0.32 28.33 -1.99
N ARG A 173 0.66 29.28 -2.87
CA ARG A 173 1.35 30.52 -2.49
C ARG A 173 0.58 31.35 -1.45
N ASP A 174 -0.74 31.47 -1.64
CA ASP A 174 -1.54 32.41 -0.87
C ASP A 174 -2.17 31.79 0.38
N GLU A 175 -2.43 30.46 0.36
CA GLU A 175 -3.24 29.81 1.38
C GLU A 175 -2.52 28.70 2.14
N VAL A 176 -1.41 28.14 1.61
CA VAL A 176 -0.67 27.04 2.26
C VAL A 176 0.76 27.45 2.60
N ASN A 177 1.57 27.74 1.60
CA ASN A 177 2.94 28.25 1.64
C ASN A 177 3.82 27.68 2.76
N ASP A 178 4.06 26.37 2.72
CA ASP A 178 4.85 25.65 3.73
C ASP A 178 6.00 24.87 3.05
N PRO A 179 7.27 25.17 3.36
CA PRO A 179 8.42 24.50 2.75
C PRO A 179 8.59 23.04 3.19
N ASP A 180 8.01 22.62 4.31
CA ASP A 180 8.16 21.27 4.84
C ASP A 180 7.52 20.22 3.93
N PHE A 181 6.62 20.63 3.03
CA PHE A 181 5.99 19.72 2.06
C PHE A 181 6.86 19.42 0.83
N SER A 182 8.03 20.05 0.69
CA SER A 182 8.95 19.87 -0.45
C SER A 182 9.38 18.42 -0.73
N GLN A 183 9.30 17.57 0.28
CA GLN A 183 9.62 16.15 0.16
C GLN A 183 8.53 15.32 -0.54
N HIS A 184 7.30 15.83 -0.67
CA HIS A 184 6.22 15.20 -1.40
C HIS A 184 6.29 15.55 -2.89
N PRO A 185 6.05 14.61 -3.82
CA PRO A 185 5.99 14.94 -5.24
C PRO A 185 4.87 15.95 -5.52
N LEU A 186 5.14 16.93 -6.40
CA LEU A 186 4.16 17.93 -6.79
C LEU A 186 3.38 17.49 -8.04
N TRP A 187 2.06 17.56 -7.98
CA TRP A 187 1.18 17.56 -9.14
C TRP A 187 0.55 18.96 -9.26
N ILE A 188 0.99 19.71 -10.26
CA ILE A 188 0.57 21.10 -10.45
C ILE A 188 -0.59 21.22 -11.44
N ALA A 189 -1.63 21.96 -11.07
CA ALA A 189 -2.71 22.36 -11.98
C ALA A 189 -2.36 23.71 -12.63
N ALA A 190 -2.25 23.72 -13.96
CA ALA A 190 -2.00 24.94 -14.71
C ALA A 190 -2.46 24.79 -16.15
N TYR A 191 -3.61 25.35 -16.50
CA TYR A 191 -4.19 25.30 -17.84
C TYR A 191 -3.54 26.37 -18.73
N THR A 192 -2.42 26.03 -19.32
CA THR A 192 -1.58 26.94 -20.12
C THR A 192 -0.82 26.19 -21.19
N ASP A 193 -0.57 26.86 -22.31
CA ASP A 193 0.29 26.35 -23.40
C ASP A 193 1.79 26.48 -23.08
N ASN A 194 2.14 27.24 -22.04
CA ASN A 194 3.51 27.41 -21.57
C ASN A 194 3.81 26.46 -20.41
N CYS A 195 5.10 26.41 -20.00
CA CYS A 195 5.47 25.69 -18.80
C CYS A 195 4.72 26.26 -17.57
N PRO A 196 4.25 25.41 -16.64
CA PRO A 196 3.49 25.84 -15.49
C PRO A 196 4.31 26.72 -14.55
N LEU A 197 3.64 27.65 -13.86
CA LEU A 197 4.18 28.26 -12.65
C LEU A 197 4.11 27.23 -11.54
N ILE A 198 5.20 27.07 -10.79
CA ILE A 198 5.23 26.23 -9.60
C ILE A 198 5.60 27.04 -8.36
N PRO A 199 5.10 26.66 -7.17
CA PRO A 199 5.56 27.24 -5.91
C PRO A 199 7.06 27.00 -5.69
N ASP A 200 7.72 27.92 -5.03
CA ASP A 200 9.13 27.82 -4.66
C ASP A 200 9.45 26.68 -3.65
N THR A 201 8.44 26.15 -3.00
CA THR A 201 8.50 24.90 -2.19
C THR A 201 9.13 23.77 -2.98
N TRP A 202 8.90 23.69 -4.28
CA TRP A 202 9.41 22.61 -5.12
C TRP A 202 10.36 23.11 -6.20
N PRO A 203 11.47 22.40 -6.46
CA PRO A 203 12.38 22.74 -7.56
C PRO A 203 11.82 22.34 -8.94
N ARG A 204 10.85 21.43 -8.98
CA ARG A 204 10.24 20.86 -10.20
C ARG A 204 8.87 20.27 -9.89
N TRP A 205 8.06 20.10 -10.91
CA TRP A 205 6.83 19.31 -10.82
C TRP A 205 7.11 17.84 -11.17
N THR A 206 6.29 16.96 -10.63
CA THR A 206 6.27 15.52 -10.98
C THR A 206 5.16 15.22 -11.97
N PHE A 207 3.97 15.79 -11.74
CA PHE A 207 2.85 15.75 -12.65
C PHE A 207 2.34 17.17 -12.94
N TRP A 208 1.78 17.35 -14.12
CA TRP A 208 1.16 18.59 -14.54
C TRP A 208 -0.17 18.32 -15.22
N GLN A 209 -1.28 18.77 -14.61
CA GLN A 209 -2.60 18.79 -15.23
C GLN A 209 -2.70 20.07 -16.07
N PHE A 210 -2.76 19.88 -17.40
CA PHE A 210 -2.64 21.02 -18.32
C PHE A 210 -3.96 21.38 -19.01
N THR A 211 -5.02 20.56 -18.90
CA THR A 211 -6.36 20.82 -19.41
C THR A 211 -7.42 19.96 -18.69
N ASP A 212 -8.63 20.51 -18.58
CA ASP A 212 -9.86 19.88 -18.08
C ASP A 212 -10.83 19.52 -19.22
N SER A 213 -10.46 19.73 -20.44
CA SER A 213 -11.31 19.60 -21.63
C SER A 213 -10.75 18.69 -22.71
N GLY A 214 -9.83 17.79 -22.30
CA GLY A 214 -9.23 16.80 -23.17
C GLY A 214 -10.23 15.77 -23.69
N ARG A 215 -9.82 14.99 -24.69
CA ARG A 215 -10.58 13.87 -25.24
C ARG A 215 -9.68 12.66 -25.33
N VAL A 216 -10.21 11.50 -24.92
CA VAL A 216 -9.51 10.21 -24.99
C VAL A 216 -10.49 9.15 -25.48
N PRO A 217 -10.11 8.30 -26.45
CA PRO A 217 -10.94 7.18 -26.89
C PRO A 217 -11.30 6.27 -25.72
N GLY A 218 -12.60 5.98 -25.55
CA GLY A 218 -13.10 5.16 -24.43
C GLY A 218 -13.72 5.97 -23.29
N ILE A 219 -13.65 7.31 -23.36
CA ILE A 219 -14.30 8.22 -22.40
C ILE A 219 -15.25 9.13 -23.15
N ASP A 220 -16.49 9.19 -22.67
CA ASP A 220 -17.48 10.10 -23.22
C ASP A 220 -17.37 11.47 -22.53
N GLY A 221 -17.22 12.53 -23.32
CA GLY A 221 -17.10 13.89 -22.79
C GLY A 221 -15.67 14.34 -22.54
N ASN A 222 -15.53 15.33 -21.67
CA ASN A 222 -14.23 15.90 -21.29
C ASN A 222 -13.55 15.04 -20.25
N VAL A 223 -12.22 15.02 -20.32
CA VAL A 223 -11.35 14.37 -19.33
C VAL A 223 -10.12 15.22 -19.08
N ASP A 224 -9.69 15.26 -17.84
CA ASP A 224 -8.49 15.96 -17.41
C ASP A 224 -7.26 15.23 -17.92
N GLN A 225 -6.36 15.98 -18.60
CA GLN A 225 -5.15 15.41 -19.16
C GLN A 225 -3.92 15.92 -18.45
N ASN A 226 -2.98 15.01 -18.28
CA ASN A 226 -1.79 15.18 -17.47
C ASN A 226 -0.52 14.84 -18.21
N ARG A 227 0.60 15.38 -17.73
CA ARG A 227 1.96 15.00 -18.13
C ARG A 227 2.74 14.57 -16.89
N PHE A 228 3.39 13.43 -16.96
CA PHE A 228 4.41 13.04 -15.99
C PHE A 228 5.77 13.57 -16.46
N ASN A 229 6.57 14.17 -15.58
CA ASN A 229 7.90 14.72 -15.87
C ASN A 229 8.96 13.61 -15.82
N GLY A 230 9.04 12.83 -16.86
CA GLY A 230 9.95 11.70 -17.00
C GLY A 230 9.55 10.79 -18.14
N ASP A 231 10.43 9.85 -18.45
CA ASP A 231 10.17 8.79 -19.42
C ASP A 231 9.34 7.63 -18.80
N GLN A 232 9.15 6.56 -19.57
CA GLN A 232 8.40 5.39 -19.12
C GLN A 232 9.08 4.70 -17.91
N ALA A 233 10.40 4.57 -17.95
CA ALA A 233 11.15 3.92 -16.87
C ALA A 233 11.07 4.70 -15.54
N ALA A 234 11.09 6.03 -15.61
CA ALA A 234 10.90 6.88 -14.43
C ALA A 234 9.47 6.78 -13.87
N LEU A 235 8.45 6.68 -14.73
CA LEU A 235 7.06 6.47 -14.32
C LEU A 235 6.88 5.10 -13.65
N GLU A 236 7.45 4.06 -14.23
CA GLU A 236 7.47 2.70 -13.68
C GLU A 236 8.19 2.64 -12.32
N ALA A 237 9.31 3.35 -12.21
CA ALA A 237 10.04 3.46 -10.93
C ALA A 237 9.19 4.13 -9.84
N LEU A 238 8.48 5.22 -10.18
CA LEU A 238 7.56 5.88 -9.24
C LEU A 238 6.40 4.96 -8.84
N ALA A 239 5.90 4.15 -9.79
CA ALA A 239 4.88 3.15 -9.54
C ALA A 239 5.43 1.89 -8.81
N GLY A 240 6.74 1.82 -8.56
CA GLY A 240 7.39 0.70 -7.87
C GLY A 240 7.55 -0.56 -8.72
N MET A 241 7.42 -0.45 -10.05
CA MET A 241 7.57 -1.60 -10.96
C MET A 241 9.02 -2.04 -11.14
N ASN A 242 9.97 -1.10 -10.98
CA ASN A 242 11.41 -1.35 -11.09
C ASN A 242 12.07 -1.47 -9.70
N ALA A 243 11.29 -1.50 -8.62
CA ALA A 243 11.83 -1.76 -7.30
C ALA A 243 12.23 -3.24 -7.20
N GLU A 244 13.41 -3.51 -6.66
CA GLU A 244 13.77 -4.88 -6.29
C GLU A 244 12.68 -5.46 -5.39
N PRO A 245 12.20 -6.69 -5.69
CA PRO A 245 11.16 -7.32 -4.91
C PRO A 245 11.66 -7.50 -3.47
N ARG A 246 10.90 -7.03 -2.49
CA ARG A 246 11.18 -7.20 -1.07
C ARG A 246 10.24 -8.24 -0.49
N TYR A 247 10.81 -9.12 0.32
CA TYR A 247 10.10 -10.17 1.01
C TYR A 247 9.93 -9.79 2.49
N GLY A 248 8.71 -9.89 3.01
CA GLY A 248 8.41 -9.57 4.39
C GLY A 248 7.22 -10.37 4.88
N ALA A 249 7.23 -10.78 6.16
CA ALA A 249 6.16 -11.53 6.76
C ALA A 249 5.82 -10.96 8.14
N ARG A 250 4.55 -11.12 8.55
CA ARG A 250 4.08 -10.84 9.89
C ARG A 250 3.24 -12.02 10.40
N TYR A 251 3.48 -12.40 11.65
CA TYR A 251 2.71 -13.41 12.33
C TYR A 251 1.21 -13.03 12.42
N VAL A 252 0.35 -13.98 12.13
CA VAL A 252 -1.12 -13.87 12.25
C VAL A 252 -1.63 -14.87 13.27
N ALA A 253 -1.37 -16.17 13.04
CA ALA A 253 -1.83 -17.24 13.91
C ALA A 253 -0.95 -18.49 13.79
N GLN A 254 -1.06 -19.42 14.73
CA GLN A 254 -0.51 -20.76 14.68
C GLN A 254 -1.45 -21.76 15.36
N SER A 255 -1.39 -23.03 14.95
CA SER A 255 -2.16 -24.10 15.58
C SER A 255 -1.52 -24.60 16.89
N TYR A 256 -0.21 -24.46 17.02
CA TYR A 256 0.51 -24.83 18.23
C TYR A 256 0.37 -23.75 19.31
N PRO A 257 0.44 -24.11 20.61
CA PRO A 257 0.57 -23.11 21.67
C PRO A 257 1.77 -22.21 21.42
N LEU A 258 1.69 -20.94 21.87
CA LEU A 258 2.82 -20.03 21.82
C LEU A 258 4.00 -20.59 22.64
N ALA A 259 5.22 -20.33 22.24
CA ALA A 259 6.42 -20.85 22.94
C ALA A 259 6.53 -20.39 24.41
N ALA A 260 5.86 -19.30 24.78
CA ALA A 260 5.73 -18.83 26.17
C ALA A 260 4.74 -19.66 27.02
N MET A 261 3.91 -20.50 26.38
CA MET A 261 2.97 -21.39 27.03
C MET A 261 3.64 -22.75 27.38
N PRO A 262 2.97 -23.65 28.14
CA PRO A 262 3.44 -25.00 28.33
C PRO A 262 3.76 -25.69 27.01
N ALA A 263 4.79 -26.54 26.99
CA ALA A 263 5.19 -27.28 25.81
C ALA A 263 4.07 -28.21 25.33
N VAL A 264 3.99 -28.41 24.01
CA VAL A 264 3.14 -29.47 23.44
C VAL A 264 3.77 -30.81 23.78
N GLU A 265 3.01 -31.70 24.44
CA GLU A 265 3.49 -33.06 24.74
C GLU A 265 3.20 -33.98 23.56
N VAL A 266 4.16 -34.78 23.19
CA VAL A 266 4.08 -35.76 22.12
C VAL A 266 4.99 -36.94 22.49
N ARG A 267 4.67 -38.16 22.04
CA ARG A 267 5.51 -39.34 22.25
C ARG A 267 6.54 -39.46 21.14
N GLN A 268 7.72 -39.97 21.49
CA GLN A 268 8.72 -40.31 20.52
C GLN A 268 8.17 -41.25 19.44
N GLY A 269 8.44 -40.89 18.17
CA GLY A 269 7.92 -41.58 16.98
C GLY A 269 6.59 -41.04 16.45
N GLU A 270 5.89 -40.21 17.19
CA GLU A 270 4.66 -39.56 16.72
C GLU A 270 4.95 -38.31 15.86
N VAL A 271 3.96 -37.88 15.11
CA VAL A 271 3.99 -36.68 14.28
C VAL A 271 2.97 -35.68 14.79
N LEU A 272 3.40 -34.47 15.01
CA LEU A 272 2.54 -33.33 15.26
C LEU A 272 2.16 -32.68 13.94
N GLU A 273 0.85 -32.43 13.75
CA GLU A 273 0.32 -31.69 12.60
C GLU A 273 -0.03 -30.28 13.04
N GLY A 274 0.46 -29.28 12.31
CA GLY A 274 0.18 -27.89 12.62
C GLY A 274 0.50 -26.96 11.50
N TYR A 275 0.39 -25.65 11.78
CA TYR A 275 0.62 -24.60 10.78
C TYR A 275 0.97 -23.25 11.41
N PHE A 276 1.52 -22.37 10.57
CA PHE A 276 1.54 -20.93 10.76
C PHE A 276 0.69 -20.25 9.69
N ASP A 277 -0.13 -19.26 10.09
CA ASP A 277 -0.75 -18.29 9.20
C ASP A 277 0.07 -16.99 9.27
N LEU A 278 0.59 -16.55 8.12
CA LEU A 278 1.49 -15.41 8.01
C LEU A 278 0.95 -14.43 6.97
N LEU A 279 1.00 -13.13 7.28
CA LEU A 279 0.63 -12.05 6.37
C LEU A 279 1.83 -11.62 5.54
N ASN A 280 1.68 -11.54 4.23
CA ASN A 280 2.70 -10.97 3.33
C ASN A 280 2.76 -9.45 3.51
N THR A 281 3.83 -8.95 4.12
CA THR A 281 4.11 -7.52 4.32
C THR A 281 5.14 -6.97 3.34
N GLY A 282 5.64 -7.81 2.43
CA GLY A 282 6.57 -7.44 1.38
C GLY A 282 5.91 -6.72 0.20
N THR A 283 6.69 -6.49 -0.86
CA THR A 283 6.21 -6.03 -2.16
C THR A 283 6.18 -7.13 -3.20
N ALA A 284 6.85 -8.26 -2.93
CA ALA A 284 6.85 -9.45 -3.75
C ALA A 284 5.69 -10.37 -3.37
N PRO A 285 5.01 -11.01 -4.35
CA PRO A 285 4.09 -12.10 -4.05
C PRO A 285 4.86 -13.31 -3.49
N TRP A 286 4.20 -14.09 -2.64
CA TRP A 286 4.70 -15.39 -2.22
C TRP A 286 4.16 -16.47 -3.17
N ASP A 287 5.07 -17.12 -3.81
CA ASP A 287 4.82 -18.23 -4.74
C ASP A 287 5.48 -19.52 -4.21
N ASP A 288 5.68 -20.49 -5.08
CA ASP A 288 6.31 -21.77 -4.79
C ASP A 288 7.82 -21.70 -4.51
N THR A 289 8.42 -20.51 -4.59
CA THR A 289 9.81 -20.24 -4.20
C THR A 289 9.97 -19.76 -2.77
N VAL A 290 8.86 -19.49 -2.06
CA VAL A 290 8.87 -19.05 -0.66
C VAL A 290 8.60 -20.23 0.26
N TYR A 291 9.40 -20.32 1.34
CA TYR A 291 9.33 -21.44 2.29
C TYR A 291 9.34 -20.97 3.74
N LEU A 292 8.63 -21.74 4.58
CA LEU A 292 8.93 -21.83 6.00
C LEU A 292 10.16 -22.73 6.18
N ALA A 293 11.12 -22.34 7.01
CA ALA A 293 12.37 -23.07 7.20
C ALA A 293 12.75 -23.14 8.68
N PRO A 294 13.40 -24.22 9.15
CA PRO A 294 13.94 -24.27 10.50
C PRO A 294 15.12 -23.33 10.65
N THR A 295 15.35 -22.86 11.88
CA THR A 295 16.55 -22.10 12.22
C THR A 295 17.29 -22.80 13.38
N PRO A 296 18.62 -22.77 13.40
CA PRO A 296 19.56 -21.95 12.57
C PRO A 296 19.46 -22.23 11.07
N ARG A 297 19.74 -21.19 10.27
CA ARG A 297 19.62 -21.23 8.81
C ARG A 297 20.32 -22.42 8.18
N ASP A 298 19.69 -23.03 7.20
CA ASP A 298 20.21 -24.11 6.38
C ASP A 298 20.74 -25.31 7.20
N THR A 299 20.15 -25.50 8.40
CA THR A 299 20.43 -26.61 9.30
C THR A 299 19.17 -27.42 9.51
N PRO A 300 19.20 -28.77 9.39
CA PRO A 300 18.05 -29.59 9.72
C PRO A 300 17.61 -29.38 11.17
N GLY A 301 16.30 -29.15 11.37
CA GLY A 301 15.74 -29.02 12.72
C GLY A 301 15.59 -30.38 13.42
N PRO A 302 15.52 -30.41 14.76
CA PRO A 302 15.32 -31.64 15.55
C PRO A 302 13.98 -32.34 15.27
N PHE A 303 13.05 -31.65 14.60
CA PHE A 303 11.73 -32.17 14.25
C PHE A 303 11.58 -32.42 12.74
N ALA A 304 12.68 -32.61 12.02
CA ALA A 304 12.63 -32.89 10.58
C ALA A 304 11.83 -34.18 10.28
N CYS A 305 10.95 -34.09 9.28
CA CYS A 305 9.94 -35.12 8.98
C CYS A 305 10.16 -35.83 7.63
N GLY A 306 11.38 -35.91 7.13
CA GLY A 306 11.67 -36.57 5.87
C GLY A 306 10.78 -36.07 4.72
N ASP A 307 10.09 -36.96 4.04
CA ASP A 307 9.25 -36.64 2.87
C ASP A 307 8.04 -35.71 3.16
N ARG A 308 7.77 -35.40 4.43
CA ARG A 308 6.73 -34.44 4.81
C ARG A 308 7.20 -33.00 4.74
N TRP A 309 8.49 -32.79 4.71
CA TRP A 309 9.13 -31.50 4.43
C TRP A 309 9.56 -31.46 2.97
N VAL A 310 9.63 -30.27 2.38
CA VAL A 310 10.14 -30.11 1.01
C VAL A 310 11.59 -30.55 0.90
N SER A 311 12.39 -30.29 1.95
CA SER A 311 13.74 -30.78 2.14
C SER A 311 14.09 -30.75 3.63
N GLU A 312 15.30 -31.21 4.01
CA GLU A 312 15.76 -31.17 5.40
C GLU A 312 15.81 -29.75 5.99
N THR A 313 15.89 -28.70 5.14
CA THR A 313 16.01 -27.30 5.53
C THR A 313 14.90 -26.40 4.98
N ARG A 314 13.86 -26.98 4.34
CA ARG A 314 12.67 -26.31 3.82
C ARG A 314 11.44 -27.11 4.20
N ILE A 315 10.60 -26.53 5.03
CA ILE A 315 9.47 -27.26 5.63
C ILE A 315 8.31 -27.33 4.64
N SER A 316 7.71 -26.18 4.33
CA SER A 316 6.54 -26.09 3.48
C SER A 316 6.57 -24.80 2.66
N ARG A 317 5.75 -24.79 1.62
CA ARG A 317 5.42 -23.60 0.82
C ARG A 317 4.09 -23.01 1.30
N PRO A 318 3.73 -21.80 0.88
CA PRO A 318 2.39 -21.30 1.14
C PRO A 318 1.37 -22.24 0.51
N ALA A 319 0.34 -22.64 1.27
CA ALA A 319 -0.73 -23.52 0.79
C ALA A 319 -1.46 -22.94 -0.44
N THR A 320 -1.51 -21.63 -0.52
CA THR A 320 -1.93 -20.84 -1.69
C THR A 320 -0.99 -19.66 -1.87
N PRO A 321 -0.64 -19.29 -3.11
CA PRO A 321 0.13 -18.06 -3.34
C PRO A 321 -0.53 -16.86 -2.66
N ALA A 322 0.27 -15.93 -2.12
CA ALA A 322 -0.23 -14.76 -1.41
C ALA A 322 0.36 -13.48 -2.00
N ALA A 323 -0.50 -12.60 -2.52
CA ALA A 323 -0.11 -11.27 -2.93
C ALA A 323 0.27 -10.39 -1.71
N PRO A 324 0.98 -9.26 -1.90
CA PRO A 324 1.17 -8.28 -0.84
C PRO A 324 -0.14 -7.91 -0.13
N GLY A 325 -0.15 -8.01 1.19
CA GLY A 325 -1.33 -7.77 2.02
C GLY A 325 -2.24 -8.99 2.25
N GLU A 326 -1.96 -10.13 1.64
CA GLU A 326 -2.73 -11.37 1.85
C GLU A 326 -2.04 -12.28 2.87
N THR A 327 -2.84 -13.16 3.46
CA THR A 327 -2.37 -14.17 4.43
C THR A 327 -2.26 -15.52 3.75
N ALA A 328 -1.14 -16.21 3.98
CA ALA A 328 -0.95 -17.60 3.57
C ALA A 328 -0.73 -18.50 4.76
N ARG A 329 -1.16 -19.74 4.62
CA ARG A 329 -0.87 -20.83 5.55
C ARG A 329 0.36 -21.59 5.12
N PHE A 330 1.20 -21.91 6.10
CA PHE A 330 2.37 -22.77 5.97
C PHE A 330 2.18 -23.98 6.88
N ASP A 331 2.00 -25.14 6.31
CA ASP A 331 1.89 -26.38 7.08
C ASP A 331 3.23 -26.69 7.78
N LEU A 332 3.14 -27.16 9.02
CA LEU A 332 4.29 -27.45 9.87
C LEU A 332 4.13 -28.83 10.52
N PRO A 333 4.34 -29.94 9.79
CA PRO A 333 4.47 -31.25 10.39
C PRO A 333 5.80 -31.34 11.13
N MET A 334 5.79 -31.84 12.38
CA MET A 334 6.98 -32.04 13.21
C MET A 334 7.05 -33.48 13.70
N CYS A 335 8.17 -34.16 13.42
CA CYS A 335 8.41 -35.55 13.84
C CYS A 335 9.16 -35.58 15.17
N ALA A 336 8.57 -36.19 16.18
CA ALA A 336 9.14 -36.32 17.52
C ALA A 336 10.23 -37.39 17.56
N SER A 337 11.48 -37.05 17.28
CA SER A 337 12.56 -38.03 17.19
C SER A 337 13.45 -38.08 18.44
N GLN A 338 13.59 -36.97 19.16
CA GLN A 338 14.51 -36.84 20.33
C GLN A 338 13.70 -36.53 21.59
N VAL A 339 13.86 -37.35 22.62
CA VAL A 339 13.22 -37.16 23.93
C VAL A 339 13.73 -35.89 24.62
N GLY A 340 12.84 -35.13 25.21
CA GLY A 340 13.12 -33.93 25.97
C GLY A 340 12.36 -32.70 25.49
N GLU A 341 12.46 -31.60 26.24
CA GLU A 341 11.86 -30.32 25.90
C GLU A 341 12.79 -29.51 24.98
N THR A 342 12.23 -29.03 23.88
CA THR A 342 12.96 -28.22 22.88
C THR A 342 12.08 -27.09 22.35
N ILE A 343 12.66 -25.91 22.18
CA ILE A 343 12.05 -24.81 21.43
C ILE A 343 12.68 -24.79 20.04
N GLN A 344 11.85 -25.01 19.03
CA GLN A 344 12.27 -24.88 17.64
C GLN A 344 11.81 -23.53 17.11
N TYR A 345 12.75 -22.78 16.54
CA TYR A 345 12.51 -21.52 15.86
C TYR A 345 12.46 -21.73 14.35
N PHE A 346 11.73 -20.82 13.69
CA PHE A 346 11.48 -20.87 12.26
C PHE A 346 11.65 -19.48 11.65
N GLY A 347 12.11 -19.44 10.41
CA GLY A 347 12.23 -18.24 9.59
C GLY A 347 11.56 -18.43 8.25
N MET A 348 11.45 -17.32 7.51
CA MET A 348 10.95 -17.29 6.15
C MET A 348 12.12 -17.12 5.18
N VAL A 349 12.11 -17.87 4.08
CA VAL A 349 13.16 -17.83 3.08
C VAL A 349 12.59 -17.93 1.67
N ARG A 350 13.15 -17.16 0.75
CA ARG A 350 12.97 -17.36 -0.68
C ARG A 350 14.13 -18.18 -1.21
N ASP A 351 13.84 -19.26 -1.92
CA ASP A 351 14.80 -20.14 -2.55
C ASP A 351 14.27 -20.55 -3.93
N ASP A 352 14.91 -20.07 -5.00
CA ASP A 352 14.49 -20.36 -6.37
C ASP A 352 15.03 -21.68 -6.94
N GLY A 353 15.74 -22.45 -6.12
CA GLY A 353 16.38 -23.72 -6.52
C GLY A 353 17.58 -23.55 -7.44
N ALA A 354 17.91 -22.32 -7.87
CA ALA A 354 19.08 -22.00 -8.71
C ALA A 354 20.27 -21.46 -7.90
N GLY A 355 20.16 -21.47 -6.55
CA GLY A 355 21.17 -20.99 -5.64
C GLY A 355 20.97 -19.55 -5.16
N ASN A 356 19.88 -18.90 -5.54
CA ASN A 356 19.52 -17.58 -5.01
C ASN A 356 18.64 -17.75 -3.77
N VAL A 357 19.29 -17.83 -2.62
CA VAL A 357 18.62 -17.95 -1.31
C VAL A 357 18.61 -16.57 -0.64
N ARG A 358 17.43 -16.10 -0.21
CA ARG A 358 17.24 -14.83 0.50
C ARG A 358 16.39 -15.05 1.73
N TRP A 359 16.92 -14.81 2.91
CA TRP A 359 16.14 -14.84 4.14
C TRP A 359 15.41 -13.51 4.34
N PHE A 360 14.16 -13.58 4.75
CA PHE A 360 13.33 -12.38 4.92
C PHE A 360 13.91 -11.41 5.96
N SER A 361 14.59 -11.94 7.00
CA SER A 361 15.26 -11.15 8.02
C SER A 361 16.42 -10.29 7.46
N ASP A 362 17.06 -10.70 6.35
CA ASP A 362 18.09 -9.90 5.69
C ASP A 362 17.53 -8.68 4.94
N GLU A 363 16.24 -8.71 4.61
CA GLU A 363 15.51 -7.66 3.88
C GLU A 363 14.63 -6.79 4.79
N GLY A 364 14.83 -6.86 6.11
CA GLY A 364 14.04 -6.14 7.11
C GLY A 364 12.71 -6.81 7.45
N GLY A 365 12.53 -8.07 7.07
CA GLY A 365 11.42 -8.92 7.49
C GLY A 365 11.54 -9.44 8.92
N PRO A 366 10.74 -10.44 9.33
CA PRO A 366 10.76 -10.98 10.67
C PRO A 366 12.11 -11.62 11.00
N ARG A 367 12.54 -11.46 12.23
CA ARG A 367 13.76 -12.12 12.74
C ARG A 367 13.56 -13.64 12.69
N ASP A 368 14.65 -14.38 12.51
CA ASP A 368 14.67 -15.84 12.40
C ASP A 368 14.30 -16.58 13.69
N ASP A 369 14.14 -15.85 14.80
CA ASP A 369 13.72 -16.33 16.11
C ASP A 369 12.31 -15.86 16.53
N LEU A 370 11.54 -15.30 15.59
CA LEU A 370 10.21 -14.76 15.90
C LEU A 370 9.13 -15.86 15.93
N PHE A 371 9.18 -16.80 15.01
CA PHE A 371 8.22 -17.91 14.97
C PHE A 371 8.79 -19.09 15.74
N ALA A 372 8.07 -19.59 16.73
CA ALA A 372 8.58 -20.65 17.59
C ALA A 372 7.51 -21.60 18.10
N VAL A 373 7.86 -22.87 18.23
CA VAL A 373 7.05 -23.91 18.88
C VAL A 373 7.89 -24.59 19.96
N LYS A 374 7.31 -24.76 21.14
CA LYS A 374 7.91 -25.53 22.25
C LYS A 374 7.28 -26.89 22.32
N VAL A 375 8.08 -27.92 22.26
CA VAL A 375 7.65 -29.32 22.26
C VAL A 375 8.39 -30.10 23.36
N ASN A 376 7.67 -30.91 24.12
CA ASN A 376 8.20 -31.88 25.05
C ASN A 376 7.95 -33.29 24.51
N VAL A 377 8.99 -33.95 24.03
CA VAL A 377 8.91 -35.32 23.53
C VAL A 377 9.12 -36.29 24.69
N LEU A 378 8.06 -37.05 24.98
CA LEU A 378 8.06 -38.09 25.98
C LEU A 378 8.63 -39.39 25.40
N PRO A 379 9.22 -40.28 26.19
CA PRO A 379 9.68 -41.61 25.74
C PRO A 379 8.53 -42.35 25.03
N GLY A 380 8.88 -43.11 23.99
CA GLY A 380 7.96 -44.02 23.28
C GLY A 380 7.48 -45.15 24.18
N PRO A 381 6.39 -45.87 23.76
CA PRO A 381 5.82 -46.93 24.56
C PRO A 381 6.80 -48.09 24.85
N ASP A 382 7.89 -48.23 24.09
CA ASP A 382 8.89 -49.28 24.20
C ASP A 382 10.18 -48.82 24.86
N GLY A 383 10.22 -47.60 25.40
CA GLY A 383 11.35 -47.09 26.17
C GLY A 383 11.49 -47.79 27.51
N GLY A 384 12.10 -48.98 27.45
CA GLY A 384 12.35 -50.01 28.43
C GLY A 384 12.27 -49.55 29.88
N LEU A 385 11.39 -50.18 30.55
CA LEU A 385 11.71 -50.74 31.86
C LEU A 385 12.71 -51.89 31.61
N GLU A 386 13.98 -51.56 31.40
CA GLU A 386 14.98 -52.55 31.78
C GLU A 386 14.89 -52.67 33.29
N ASP A 387 14.48 -53.86 33.73
CA ASP A 387 14.51 -54.39 35.07
C ASP A 387 15.75 -53.89 35.82
N ALA A 388 15.54 -52.91 36.71
CA ALA A 388 16.39 -52.86 37.88
C ALA A 388 15.92 -53.98 38.79
N ALA A 389 16.45 -55.13 38.58
CA ALA A 389 16.33 -56.28 39.46
C ALA A 389 16.48 -55.79 40.89
N VAL A 390 15.43 -56.07 41.62
CA VAL A 390 15.39 -56.05 43.08
C VAL A 390 16.42 -57.07 43.55
N ASP A 391 17.49 -56.65 44.19
CA ASP A 391 18.21 -57.52 45.06
C ASP A 391 18.60 -56.82 46.36
N ALA A 392 18.05 -57.48 47.40
CA ALA A 392 18.54 -57.54 48.75
C ALA A 392 18.36 -56.37 49.69
N ALA A 393 17.41 -56.50 50.43
CA ALA A 393 17.30 -56.63 51.90
C ALA A 393 18.56 -56.26 52.77
N VAL A 394 18.16 -55.64 53.90
CA VAL A 394 18.74 -55.65 55.25
C VAL A 394 19.77 -54.56 55.56
N ASP A 395 19.38 -53.67 56.35
CA ASP A 395 19.64 -53.31 57.74
C ASP A 395 19.57 -51.82 57.98
N ALA A 396 18.65 -51.43 58.85
CA ALA A 396 18.75 -50.18 59.56
C ALA A 396 19.77 -50.31 60.71
N PRO A 397 20.38 -49.28 61.27
CA PRO A 397 19.74 -48.60 62.36
C PRO A 397 19.87 -47.05 62.39
N ASP A 398 19.00 -46.49 63.20
CA ASP A 398 18.86 -45.19 63.77
C ASP A 398 20.11 -44.33 63.97
N ALA A 399 20.02 -43.02 63.68
CA ALA A 399 20.56 -41.98 64.53
C ALA A 399 19.98 -40.59 64.21
N GLU A 400 19.52 -40.03 65.27
CA GLU A 400 18.92 -38.69 65.45
C GLU A 400 19.79 -37.54 64.95
N GLY A 401 19.11 -36.43 64.60
CA GLY A 401 19.41 -35.09 64.24
C GLY A 401 20.65 -34.37 64.85
N PRO A 402 20.86 -33.08 64.70
CA PRO A 402 19.87 -32.00 64.80
C PRO A 402 20.01 -30.91 63.73
N GLY A 403 18.97 -30.03 63.77
CA GLY A 403 18.83 -28.89 62.92
C GLY A 403 19.85 -27.76 63.09
N LEU A 404 19.85 -26.87 62.18
CA LEU A 404 20.24 -25.46 62.32
C LEU A 404 19.67 -24.65 61.16
N ASP A 405 18.71 -23.83 61.50
CA ASP A 405 18.59 -22.38 61.34
C ASP A 405 18.98 -21.70 60.01
N VAL A 406 17.95 -21.17 59.39
CA VAL A 406 17.71 -19.77 59.01
C VAL A 406 18.88 -18.92 58.56
N ALA A 407 18.79 -18.41 57.36
CA ALA A 407 19.06 -17.01 57.07
C ALA A 407 18.23 -16.55 55.85
N VAL A 408 17.28 -15.70 56.18
CA VAL A 408 16.61 -14.76 55.29
C VAL A 408 17.59 -13.65 54.96
N VAL A 409 17.74 -13.29 53.73
CA VAL A 409 18.26 -11.97 53.32
C VAL A 409 17.29 -11.40 52.30
N ASP A 410 16.59 -10.38 52.71
CA ASP A 410 15.94 -9.38 51.88
C ASP A 410 17.05 -8.59 51.13
N ASP A 411 16.81 -8.25 49.88
CA ASP A 411 16.94 -6.86 49.43
C ASP A 411 16.36 -6.64 48.03
N ALA A 412 15.41 -5.76 47.99
CA ALA A 412 15.06 -4.59 47.19
C ALA A 412 15.27 -4.62 45.65
N GLY A 413 14.17 -4.50 44.95
CA GLY A 413 13.87 -3.30 44.14
C GLY A 413 14.15 -3.37 42.67
N ALA A 414 13.14 -3.57 41.87
CA ALA A 414 12.90 -2.80 40.64
C ALA A 414 11.44 -2.98 40.20
N GLU A 415 10.74 -1.87 40.23
CA GLU A 415 9.38 -1.70 39.72
C GLU A 415 9.39 -1.83 38.20
N ASP A 416 8.46 -2.62 37.66
CA ASP A 416 7.98 -2.42 36.28
C ASP A 416 6.48 -2.61 36.24
N ALA A 417 5.85 -1.56 35.73
CA ALA A 417 4.43 -1.35 35.69
C ALA A 417 3.71 -2.27 34.75
N PHE A 418 2.85 -3.12 35.27
CA PHE A 418 1.78 -3.79 34.53
C PHE A 418 0.58 -2.86 34.46
N LEU A 419 0.14 -2.54 33.24
CA LEU A 419 -1.16 -1.95 33.00
C LEU A 419 -2.21 -3.06 32.90
N GLU A 420 -3.01 -3.15 33.93
CA GLU A 420 -4.22 -3.96 33.96
C GLU A 420 -5.29 -3.35 33.06
N THR A 421 -5.92 -4.17 32.24
CA THR A 421 -7.19 -3.85 31.58
C THR A 421 -8.32 -4.34 32.46
N GLU A 422 -9.06 -3.41 33.04
CA GLU A 422 -10.30 -3.71 33.72
C GLU A 422 -11.47 -3.93 32.77
N ASP A 423 -12.14 -5.01 33.04
CA ASP A 423 -13.45 -5.45 32.58
C ASP A 423 -14.56 -4.54 33.12
N ALA A 424 -15.40 -4.01 32.24
CA ALA A 424 -16.61 -3.34 32.63
C ALA A 424 -17.82 -3.90 31.93
N THR A 425 -18.40 -4.92 32.52
CA THR A 425 -19.78 -5.33 32.30
C THR A 425 -20.72 -4.60 33.25
N ARG A 426 -21.81 -4.11 32.68
CA ARG A 426 -23.17 -3.97 33.21
C ARG A 426 -23.77 -2.58 33.45
N LEU A 427 -24.93 -2.47 32.84
CA LEU A 427 -26.21 -1.88 33.23
C LEU A 427 -26.57 -0.50 32.66
N GLY A 428 -27.72 -0.51 31.95
CA GLY A 428 -28.73 0.51 32.07
C GLY A 428 -29.46 0.84 30.76
N ALA A 429 -30.59 0.20 30.57
CA ALA A 429 -31.61 0.58 29.58
C ALA A 429 -32.19 1.96 29.96
N GLY A 430 -32.33 2.84 28.99
CA GLY A 430 -33.03 4.08 29.07
C GLY A 430 -33.55 4.47 27.71
N GLU A 431 -34.84 4.23 27.50
CA GLU A 431 -35.61 4.73 26.37
C GLU A 431 -35.68 6.26 26.43
N GLY A 432 -35.49 6.92 25.30
CA GLY A 432 -35.72 8.35 25.15
C GLY A 432 -35.93 8.70 23.70
N ASP A 433 -37.14 9.15 23.39
CA ASP A 433 -37.71 9.54 22.11
C ASP A 433 -36.89 10.55 21.31
N PRO A 434 -37.10 10.62 19.98
CA PRO A 434 -36.42 11.56 19.08
C PRO A 434 -37.02 12.96 19.17
N PRO A 435 -36.24 14.03 19.06
CA PRO A 435 -36.79 15.37 18.91
C PRO A 435 -37.16 15.69 17.47
N GLN A 436 -38.32 16.29 17.38
CA GLN A 436 -39.05 16.78 16.22
C GLN A 436 -38.31 17.90 15.48
N ALA A 437 -38.61 17.96 14.19
CA ALA A 437 -38.32 19.05 13.27
C ALA A 437 -38.86 20.39 13.79
N LEU A 438 -38.08 21.45 13.64
CA LEU A 438 -38.57 22.83 13.72
C LEU A 438 -38.33 23.54 12.39
N ASP A 439 -39.43 23.99 11.82
CA ASP A 439 -39.58 24.85 10.67
C ASP A 439 -38.89 26.21 10.84
N GLY A 440 -38.56 26.82 9.69
CA GLY A 440 -37.89 28.06 9.36
C GLY A 440 -38.31 29.35 10.11
N PRO A 441 -37.87 30.53 9.65
CA PRO A 441 -38.24 31.11 8.37
C PRO A 441 -37.21 32.00 7.63
N SER A 442 -37.43 32.08 6.34
CA SER A 442 -37.42 33.23 5.40
C SER A 442 -36.53 34.45 5.63
N GLY A 443 -35.83 34.83 4.56
CA GLY A 443 -35.86 36.19 4.07
C GLY A 443 -34.54 36.89 3.81
N ILE A 444 -34.37 37.30 2.59
CA ILE A 444 -34.01 38.60 1.99
C ILE A 444 -32.93 38.40 0.92
N ALA A 445 -33.29 38.42 -0.27
CA ALA A 445 -33.27 39.31 -1.43
C ALA A 445 -32.08 40.26 -1.54
N SER A 446 -31.35 40.23 -2.66
CA SER A 446 -31.47 41.20 -3.75
C SER A 446 -30.27 41.13 -4.72
N ASN A 447 -30.67 41.08 -5.95
CA ASN A 447 -30.28 41.90 -7.14
C ASN A 447 -28.95 41.54 -7.81
N GLY A 448 -28.88 41.43 -9.05
CA GLY A 448 -29.54 41.69 -10.31
C GLY A 448 -28.55 41.27 -11.40
N GLY A 449 -28.85 41.05 -12.61
CA GLY A 449 -29.87 41.40 -13.51
C GLY A 449 -29.42 41.12 -14.92
N CYS A 450 -30.39 40.91 -15.81
CA CYS A 450 -30.38 41.05 -17.29
C CYS A 450 -29.69 39.94 -18.11
N ALA A 451 -30.24 39.39 -19.18
CA ALA A 451 -31.42 39.70 -19.98
C ALA A 451 -31.81 38.51 -20.89
N GLN A 452 -33.11 38.34 -21.04
CA GLN A 452 -33.92 38.08 -22.23
C GLN A 452 -33.69 36.87 -23.15
N GLY A 453 -34.77 36.10 -23.23
CA GLY A 453 -35.09 35.02 -24.15
C GLY A 453 -35.33 35.43 -25.61
N PRO A 454 -36.00 34.61 -26.44
CA PRO A 454 -37.43 34.39 -26.34
C PRO A 454 -37.93 32.96 -26.62
N GLN A 455 -39.21 32.82 -26.35
CA GLN A 455 -40.18 31.73 -26.43
C GLN A 455 -40.34 31.09 -27.82
N GLY A 456 -40.70 29.80 -27.83
CA GLY A 456 -41.32 29.13 -28.95
C GLY A 456 -42.07 27.86 -28.53
N ARG A 457 -43.38 27.87 -28.71
CA ARG A 457 -44.43 26.94 -28.27
C ARG A 457 -44.46 25.60 -28.98
N ALA A 458 -44.81 24.58 -28.22
CA ALA A 458 -45.87 23.57 -28.43
C ALA A 458 -45.90 22.68 -29.68
N GLY A 459 -46.12 21.38 -29.42
CA GLY A 459 -46.66 20.44 -30.41
C GLY A 459 -46.65 19.00 -29.96
N VAL A 460 -47.83 18.55 -29.53
CA VAL A 460 -48.30 17.20 -29.20
C VAL A 460 -48.20 16.27 -30.42
N GLY A 461 -47.95 14.96 -30.20
CA GLY A 461 -48.27 13.96 -31.20
C GLY A 461 -47.70 12.58 -30.96
N SER A 462 -48.52 11.70 -30.43
CA SER A 462 -48.39 10.24 -30.40
C SER A 462 -48.26 9.62 -31.79
N ALA A 463 -47.56 8.49 -31.94
CA ALA A 463 -48.08 7.22 -32.45
C ALA A 463 -46.98 6.21 -32.82
N LEU A 464 -47.12 5.10 -32.26
CA LEU A 464 -46.83 3.72 -32.60
C LEU A 464 -46.80 3.44 -34.12
N LEU A 465 -45.78 2.72 -34.65
CA LEU A 465 -45.98 1.61 -35.59
C LEU A 465 -44.77 0.71 -35.74
N LEU A 466 -44.95 -0.58 -35.46
CA LEU A 466 -44.14 -1.70 -35.90
C LEU A 466 -44.15 -1.83 -37.43
N LEU A 467 -43.03 -2.25 -38.06
CA LEU A 467 -43.10 -3.21 -39.17
C LEU A 467 -41.71 -3.87 -39.42
N LEU A 468 -41.74 -5.18 -39.39
CA LEU A 468 -40.76 -6.15 -39.87
C LEU A 468 -40.62 -6.07 -41.41
N MET A 469 -39.41 -6.47 -41.94
CA MET A 469 -39.14 -7.32 -43.09
C MET A 469 -37.65 -7.20 -43.46
N ALA A 470 -36.85 -8.20 -43.26
CA ALA A 470 -36.36 -9.30 -44.06
C ALA A 470 -35.64 -8.93 -45.40
N GLY A 471 -34.38 -9.29 -45.48
CA GLY A 471 -33.84 -10.05 -46.58
C GLY A 471 -33.05 -9.33 -47.69
N ARG A 472 -31.76 -9.54 -47.78
CA ARG A 472 -31.07 -10.33 -48.83
C ARG A 472 -29.59 -9.99 -48.97
N ARG A 473 -28.81 -11.05 -48.94
CA ARG A 473 -27.42 -11.19 -49.34
C ARG A 473 -27.10 -10.66 -50.74
N ARG A 474 -25.91 -10.07 -50.95
CA ARG A 474 -25.10 -10.33 -52.14
C ARG A 474 -23.60 -10.24 -51.84
N ARG A 475 -22.90 -11.21 -52.37
CA ARG A 475 -21.47 -11.49 -52.34
C ARG A 475 -20.72 -10.71 -53.41
N SER A 476 -19.48 -10.30 -53.13
CA SER A 476 -18.18 -10.37 -53.83
C SER A 476 -18.03 -9.73 -55.22
N PRO A 477 -16.81 -9.39 -55.73
CA PRO A 477 -15.58 -10.18 -55.60
C PRO A 477 -14.25 -9.40 -55.44
N ILE A 478 -13.29 -10.14 -54.94
CA ILE A 478 -11.85 -10.21 -55.04
C ILE A 478 -11.23 -9.48 -56.25
N SER A 479 -10.16 -8.70 -56.00
CA SER A 479 -9.07 -8.60 -56.97
C SER A 479 -7.74 -8.52 -56.27
N ALA A 480 -6.96 -9.55 -56.46
CA ALA A 480 -5.56 -9.69 -56.09
C ALA A 480 -4.65 -8.94 -57.07
N CYS A 481 -3.57 -8.35 -56.57
CA CYS A 481 -2.35 -8.20 -57.38
C CYS A 481 -1.13 -8.21 -56.46
N ALA A 482 -0.30 -9.21 -56.68
CA ALA A 482 0.95 -9.47 -56.00
C ALA A 482 2.15 -8.86 -56.82
N PRO A 483 3.44 -9.09 -56.47
CA PRO A 483 4.46 -8.08 -56.27
C PRO A 483 5.46 -7.93 -57.40
N ARG A 484 6.26 -6.87 -57.41
CA ARG A 484 7.48 -6.80 -58.23
C ARG A 484 8.69 -6.41 -57.37
N THR A 485 9.60 -7.37 -57.36
CA THR A 485 11.01 -7.30 -56.97
C THR A 485 11.85 -6.49 -57.98
N ARG A 486 13.06 -6.08 -57.50
CA ARG A 486 14.31 -5.63 -58.20
C ARG A 486 14.47 -4.10 -58.18
N ARG A 487 15.56 -3.55 -57.74
CA ARG A 487 16.99 -3.98 -57.57
C ARG A 487 17.56 -3.33 -56.31
#